data_6dbde75bf30315cd297c55f500e14517
#
_entry.id   6dbde75bf30315cd297c55f500e14517
#
_cell.length_a   1.000
_cell.length_b   1.000
_cell.length_c   1.000
_cell.angle_alpha   90.00
_cell.angle_beta   90.00
_cell.angle_gamma   90.00
#
_symmetry.space_group_name_H-M   'P 1'
#
loop_
_entity.id
_entity.type
_entity.pdbx_description
1 polymer ?
#
loop_
_entity_poly.entity_id
_entity_poly.type
_entity_poly.pdbx_seq_one_letter_code
_entity_poly.pdbx_strand_id
1 'polypeptide(L)'
;SGSCKANVHDFTPLKISVRGGNIQCFIGSEKVIDFTDKCVQSAGRAAFYSSFDRNMFAHLLIEPNENCYVTRYDNPDLCCDYSGAWEHITTGSFANYKRTLSNGSAGAVMTVKFSGNGFAVVGENKNNAVINVKIDEKTAAEGFSVPECEARDIAYGNDGLADGLHTVEIEVVSGVFSADSVQFTGGNVPFPTK
;
A
#
# COMPACT_ATOMS: atom_id res chain seq x y z
N SER A 1 7.45 20.42 -4.90
CA SER A 1 8.88 20.75 -5.00
C SER A 1 9.25 21.71 -3.88
N GLY A 2 10.37 21.45 -3.24
CA GLY A 2 10.95 22.32 -2.22
C GLY A 2 12.31 22.86 -2.69
N SER A 3 12.70 24.02 -2.20
CA SER A 3 14.03 24.58 -2.42
C SER A 3 14.63 25.00 -1.08
N CYS A 4 15.92 24.77 -0.91
CA CYS A 4 16.67 25.28 0.24
C CYS A 4 18.00 25.88 -0.23
N LYS A 5 18.65 26.64 0.66
CA LYS A 5 20.01 27.11 0.45
C LYS A 5 20.99 26.07 0.99
N ALA A 6 21.50 25.18 0.15
CA ALA A 6 22.59 24.28 0.51
C ALA A 6 23.95 24.99 0.31
N ASN A 7 24.89 24.75 1.22
CA ASN A 7 26.25 25.17 1.05
C ASN A 7 26.97 24.22 0.05
N VAL A 8 27.41 24.73 -1.08
CA VAL A 8 28.03 23.90 -2.14
C VAL A 8 29.42 23.39 -1.79
N HIS A 9 30.00 23.84 -0.68
CA HIS A 9 31.35 23.47 -0.25
C HIS A 9 31.38 22.45 0.90
N ASP A 10 30.22 22.12 1.49
CA ASP A 10 30.13 21.21 2.62
C ASP A 10 29.14 20.09 2.33
N PHE A 11 29.36 18.94 2.95
CA PHE A 11 28.39 17.85 2.93
C PHE A 11 27.14 18.25 3.72
N THR A 12 26.02 18.30 3.04
CA THR A 12 24.73 18.58 3.64
C THR A 12 23.97 17.26 3.83
N PRO A 13 23.53 16.94 5.06
CA PRO A 13 22.72 15.74 5.28
C PRO A 13 21.40 15.81 4.50
N LEU A 14 21.12 14.76 3.75
CA LEU A 14 19.83 14.55 3.11
C LEU A 14 19.13 13.39 3.82
N LYS A 15 17.90 13.58 4.22
CA LYS A 15 17.08 12.53 4.82
C LYS A 15 15.78 12.42 4.06
N ILE A 16 15.43 11.18 3.70
CA ILE A 16 14.11 10.83 3.16
C ILE A 16 13.49 9.88 4.17
N SER A 17 12.31 10.23 4.67
CA SER A 17 11.50 9.38 5.54
C SER A 17 10.26 8.96 4.78
N VAL A 18 10.04 7.67 4.64
CA VAL A 18 8.85 7.09 4.00
C VAL A 18 8.13 6.26 5.05
N ARG A 19 6.87 6.61 5.34
CA ARG A 19 6.02 5.90 6.31
C ARG A 19 4.67 5.65 5.66
N GLY A 20 4.48 4.44 5.15
CA GLY A 20 3.32 4.16 4.30
C GLY A 20 3.32 5.13 3.11
N GLY A 21 2.22 5.82 2.88
CA GLY A 21 2.12 6.83 1.82
C GLY A 21 2.74 8.19 2.17
N ASN A 22 3.15 8.46 3.42
CA ASN A 22 3.74 9.75 3.78
C ASN A 22 5.23 9.79 3.47
N ILE A 23 5.64 10.73 2.64
CA ILE A 23 7.02 10.94 2.20
C ILE A 23 7.46 12.33 2.68
N GLN A 24 8.50 12.35 3.50
CA GLN A 24 9.12 13.57 4.00
C GLN A 24 10.59 13.64 3.59
N CYS A 25 11.00 14.77 3.03
CA CYS A 25 12.39 15.01 2.69
C CYS A 25 12.93 16.19 3.52
N PHE A 26 14.17 16.02 3.98
CA PHE A 26 14.88 17.03 4.77
C PHE A 26 16.22 17.33 4.14
N ILE A 27 16.65 18.59 4.22
CA ILE A 27 17.99 19.05 3.88
C ILE A 27 18.55 19.68 5.15
N GLY A 28 19.57 19.06 5.73
CA GLY A 28 19.96 19.37 7.10
C GLY A 28 18.82 19.08 8.09
N SER A 29 18.42 20.07 8.85
CA SER A 29 17.28 20.02 9.77
C SER A 29 15.97 20.55 9.15
N GLU A 30 16.01 21.12 7.96
CA GLU A 30 14.86 21.74 7.31
C GLU A 30 14.05 20.71 6.54
N LYS A 31 12.75 20.61 6.83
CA LYS A 31 11.82 19.79 6.05
C LYS A 31 11.40 20.53 4.78
N VAL A 32 11.81 20.04 3.63
CA VAL A 32 11.60 20.67 2.31
C VAL A 32 10.46 20.04 1.53
N ILE A 33 10.10 18.79 1.84
CA ILE A 33 8.97 18.08 1.23
C ILE A 33 8.19 17.38 2.34
N ASP A 34 6.89 17.53 2.31
CA ASP A 34 5.92 16.73 3.06
C ASP A 34 4.77 16.41 2.12
N PHE A 35 4.66 15.15 1.76
CA PHE A 35 3.73 14.73 0.73
C PHE A 35 3.13 13.38 1.10
N THR A 36 1.83 13.23 0.90
CA THR A 36 1.16 11.95 1.05
C THR A 36 0.81 11.43 -0.32
N ASP A 37 1.44 10.33 -0.68
CA ASP A 37 1.16 9.58 -1.89
C ASP A 37 0.05 8.57 -1.58
N LYS A 38 -1.01 8.59 -2.37
CA LYS A 38 -2.08 7.58 -2.28
C LYS A 38 -1.69 6.28 -2.96
N CYS A 39 -0.66 6.32 -3.81
CA CYS A 39 -0.11 5.13 -4.41
C CYS A 39 0.61 4.30 -3.37
N VAL A 40 0.42 3.01 -3.45
CA VAL A 40 1.07 2.09 -2.54
C VAL A 40 2.56 2.00 -2.83
N GLN A 41 3.36 2.28 -1.82
CA GLN A 41 4.80 2.13 -1.87
C GLN A 41 5.17 0.69 -1.49
N SER A 42 5.55 -0.13 -2.46
CA SER A 42 6.11 -1.45 -2.19
C SER A 42 7.57 -1.35 -1.75
N ALA A 43 8.07 -2.41 -1.09
CA ALA A 43 9.49 -2.53 -0.78
C ALA A 43 10.34 -2.32 -2.04
N GLY A 44 11.33 -1.46 -1.93
CA GLY A 44 12.18 -1.05 -3.05
C GLY A 44 13.65 -1.02 -2.68
N ARG A 45 14.44 -0.43 -3.56
CA ARG A 45 15.87 -0.20 -3.36
C ARG A 45 16.14 1.29 -3.26
N ALA A 46 17.00 1.70 -2.35
CA ALA A 46 17.53 3.04 -2.33
C ALA A 46 18.70 3.15 -3.31
N ALA A 47 18.75 4.23 -4.09
CA ALA A 47 19.84 4.52 -4.99
C ALA A 47 20.13 6.02 -5.04
N PHE A 48 21.39 6.37 -5.23
CA PHE A 48 21.79 7.71 -5.59
C PHE A 48 21.85 7.84 -7.10
N TYR A 49 21.32 8.92 -7.62
CA TYR A 49 21.42 9.28 -9.03
C TYR A 49 21.94 10.70 -9.17
N SER A 50 22.89 10.89 -10.07
CA SER A 50 23.42 12.21 -10.43
C SER A 50 23.46 12.34 -11.95
N SER A 51 22.91 13.43 -12.50
CA SER A 51 22.73 13.56 -13.95
C SER A 51 23.85 14.26 -14.69
N PHE A 52 24.40 15.35 -14.22
CA PHE A 52 25.32 16.14 -15.08
C PHE A 52 26.54 16.73 -14.38
N ASP A 53 26.55 16.87 -13.08
CA ASP A 53 27.61 17.50 -12.33
C ASP A 53 28.37 16.52 -11.45
N ARG A 54 29.54 16.93 -11.00
CA ARG A 54 30.36 16.20 -10.04
C ARG A 54 29.75 16.30 -8.66
N ASN A 55 28.81 15.42 -8.39
CA ASN A 55 28.24 15.29 -7.04
C ASN A 55 29.01 14.22 -6.26
N MET A 56 29.31 14.52 -5.02
CA MET A 56 29.94 13.59 -4.10
C MET A 56 28.89 13.16 -3.07
N PHE A 57 28.74 11.86 -2.89
CA PHE A 57 27.90 11.28 -1.83
C PHE A 57 28.81 10.61 -0.81
N ALA A 58 28.52 10.80 0.47
CA ALA A 58 29.22 10.16 1.55
C ALA A 58 28.20 9.61 2.56
N HIS A 59 28.46 8.44 3.08
CA HIS A 59 27.69 7.83 4.17
C HIS A 59 26.20 7.61 3.85
N LEU A 60 25.88 6.56 3.10
CA LEU A 60 24.51 6.09 2.98
C LEU A 60 24.14 5.30 4.24
N LEU A 61 23.19 5.82 5.01
CA LEU A 61 22.57 5.13 6.12
C LEU A 61 21.13 4.79 5.73
N ILE A 62 20.74 3.52 5.81
CA ILE A 62 19.38 3.05 5.61
C ILE A 62 18.92 2.48 6.95
N GLU A 63 17.97 3.16 7.57
CA GLU A 63 17.35 2.71 8.81
C GLU A 63 15.96 2.14 8.49
N PRO A 64 15.69 0.89 8.85
CA PRO A 64 14.35 0.36 8.73
C PRO A 64 13.42 1.15 9.66
N ASN A 65 12.26 1.50 9.16
CA ASN A 65 11.23 2.11 9.99
C ASN A 65 10.44 0.96 10.61
N GLU A 66 10.50 0.79 11.92
CA GLU A 66 9.96 -0.38 12.64
C GLU A 66 8.48 -0.67 12.36
N ASN A 67 7.73 0.29 11.85
CA ASN A 67 6.29 0.16 11.57
C ASN A 67 5.93 0.27 10.08
N CYS A 68 6.88 0.12 9.16
CA CYS A 68 6.65 0.34 7.73
C CYS A 68 7.11 -0.82 6.85
N TYR A 69 7.12 -2.03 7.38
CA TYR A 69 7.33 -3.18 6.52
C TYR A 69 6.02 -3.45 5.77
N VAL A 70 5.96 -3.08 4.50
CA VAL A 70 4.81 -3.36 3.66
C VAL A 70 5.12 -4.55 2.79
N THR A 71 4.44 -5.66 3.04
CA THR A 71 4.46 -6.82 2.17
C THR A 71 3.25 -6.78 1.25
N ARG A 72 3.47 -6.87 -0.04
CA ARG A 72 2.42 -6.85 -1.06
C ARG A 72 2.19 -8.25 -1.62
N TYR A 73 0.94 -8.63 -1.72
CA TYR A 73 0.48 -9.87 -2.35
C TYR A 73 -0.51 -9.54 -3.46
N ASP A 74 -0.35 -10.20 -4.60
CA ASP A 74 -1.34 -10.11 -5.67
C ASP A 74 -2.66 -10.75 -5.22
N ASN A 75 -3.77 -10.30 -5.79
CA ASN A 75 -5.10 -10.77 -5.44
C ASN A 75 -5.36 -12.28 -5.66
N PRO A 76 -4.68 -13.02 -6.54
CA PRO A 76 -4.83 -14.48 -6.63
C PRO A 76 -3.99 -15.24 -5.59
N ASP A 77 -3.30 -14.55 -4.68
CA ASP A 77 -2.47 -15.20 -3.68
C ASP A 77 -3.31 -15.95 -2.65
N LEU A 78 -2.70 -16.95 -2.00
CA LEU A 78 -3.35 -17.83 -1.01
C LEU A 78 -3.90 -17.11 0.22
N CYS A 79 -3.49 -15.86 0.47
CA CYS A 79 -4.02 -15.06 1.55
C CYS A 79 -5.42 -14.50 1.26
N CYS A 80 -5.88 -14.56 0.00
CA CYS A 80 -7.17 -14.04 -0.44
C CYS A 80 -8.09 -15.19 -0.85
N ASP A 81 -9.25 -15.27 -0.23
CA ASP A 81 -10.34 -16.15 -0.61
C ASP A 81 -11.50 -15.32 -1.15
N TYR A 82 -12.19 -15.83 -2.17
CA TYR A 82 -13.28 -15.14 -2.85
C TYR A 82 -14.53 -16.01 -2.85
N SER A 83 -15.66 -15.43 -2.49
CA SER A 83 -16.97 -16.09 -2.58
C SER A 83 -18.00 -15.15 -3.19
N GLY A 84 -19.02 -15.71 -3.84
CA GLY A 84 -20.03 -14.92 -4.58
C GLY A 84 -19.58 -14.56 -6.00
N ALA A 85 -20.14 -13.46 -6.52
CA ALA A 85 -19.96 -13.08 -7.91
C ALA A 85 -18.68 -12.23 -8.10
N TRP A 86 -17.57 -12.90 -8.38
CA TRP A 86 -16.30 -12.29 -8.73
C TRP A 86 -15.93 -12.59 -10.18
N GLU A 87 -15.38 -11.59 -10.85
CA GLU A 87 -14.76 -11.71 -12.16
C GLU A 87 -13.25 -11.43 -12.00
N HIS A 88 -12.41 -12.42 -12.33
CA HIS A 88 -10.97 -12.27 -12.30
C HIS A 88 -10.43 -11.97 -13.70
N ILE A 89 -9.93 -10.77 -13.90
CA ILE A 89 -9.46 -10.28 -15.19
C ILE A 89 -7.95 -10.16 -15.15
N THR A 90 -7.27 -10.84 -16.06
CA THR A 90 -5.85 -10.62 -16.29
C THR A 90 -5.70 -9.60 -17.39
N THR A 91 -5.35 -8.37 -17.03
CA THR A 91 -5.14 -7.29 -17.99
C THR A 91 -3.66 -7.06 -18.23
N GLY A 92 -3.29 -7.03 -19.50
CA GLY A 92 -2.12 -6.40 -20.08
C GLY A 92 -0.75 -6.75 -19.50
N SER A 93 0.22 -6.68 -20.38
CA SER A 93 1.64 -6.77 -20.06
C SER A 93 2.19 -5.34 -19.90
N PHE A 94 2.34 -4.85 -18.69
CA PHE A 94 3.29 -3.76 -18.44
C PHE A 94 4.63 -4.41 -18.06
N ALA A 95 5.57 -4.34 -18.97
CA ALA A 95 6.99 -4.65 -18.76
C ALA A 95 7.26 -5.81 -17.75
N ASN A 96 6.78 -7.02 -18.07
CA ASN A 96 6.94 -8.25 -17.29
C ASN A 96 6.02 -8.45 -16.07
N TYR A 97 5.03 -7.61 -15.80
CA TYR A 97 4.03 -7.83 -14.75
C TYR A 97 2.65 -8.03 -15.36
N LYS A 98 2.08 -9.20 -15.13
CA LYS A 98 0.65 -9.42 -15.35
C LYS A 98 -0.11 -8.82 -14.18
N ARG A 99 -1.01 -7.90 -14.46
CA ARG A 99 -1.95 -7.39 -13.47
C ARG A 99 -3.18 -8.28 -13.47
N THR A 100 -3.58 -8.76 -12.33
CA THR A 100 -4.86 -9.43 -12.13
C THR A 100 -5.76 -8.51 -11.34
N LEU A 101 -6.94 -8.25 -11.87
CA LEU A 101 -7.97 -7.45 -11.20
C LEU A 101 -9.13 -8.37 -10.87
N SER A 102 -9.58 -8.35 -9.62
CA SER A 102 -10.76 -9.09 -9.17
C SER A 102 -11.89 -8.11 -8.92
N ASN A 103 -12.96 -8.19 -9.72
CA ASN A 103 -14.14 -7.36 -9.63
C ASN A 103 -15.27 -8.12 -8.94
N GLY A 104 -15.65 -7.67 -7.75
CA GLY A 104 -16.80 -8.19 -7.01
C GLY A 104 -18.02 -7.31 -7.19
N SER A 105 -19.16 -7.91 -7.48
CA SER A 105 -20.47 -7.24 -7.50
C SER A 105 -21.24 -7.50 -6.20
N ALA A 106 -22.41 -6.89 -6.04
CA ALA A 106 -23.21 -6.97 -4.82
C ALA A 106 -23.38 -8.43 -4.33
N GLY A 107 -23.12 -8.66 -3.05
CA GLY A 107 -23.12 -9.98 -2.41
C GLY A 107 -21.81 -10.77 -2.56
N ALA A 108 -20.82 -10.23 -3.28
CA ALA A 108 -19.48 -10.83 -3.34
C ALA A 108 -18.71 -10.55 -2.03
N VAL A 109 -17.98 -11.54 -1.55
CA VAL A 109 -17.15 -11.41 -0.34
C VAL A 109 -15.70 -11.78 -0.65
N MET A 110 -14.78 -10.92 -0.25
CA MET A 110 -13.33 -11.16 -0.25
C MET A 110 -12.89 -11.36 1.20
N THR A 111 -12.24 -12.48 1.48
CA THR A 111 -11.65 -12.76 2.79
C THR A 111 -10.13 -12.71 2.67
N VAL A 112 -9.49 -11.94 3.54
CA VAL A 112 -8.03 -11.80 3.60
C VAL A 112 -7.53 -12.23 4.97
N LYS A 113 -6.52 -13.12 4.99
CA LYS A 113 -5.87 -13.56 6.22
C LYS A 113 -4.42 -13.13 6.21
N PHE A 114 -3.97 -12.48 7.28
CA PHE A 114 -2.60 -11.99 7.38
C PHE A 114 -2.10 -11.94 8.83
N SER A 115 -0.80 -11.77 8.98
CA SER A 115 -0.15 -11.43 10.25
C SER A 115 0.44 -10.04 10.14
N GLY A 116 0.13 -9.18 11.12
CA GLY A 116 0.61 -7.80 11.12
C GLY A 116 -0.22 -6.90 12.01
N ASN A 117 -0.07 -5.59 11.83
CA ASN A 117 -0.80 -4.56 12.57
C ASN A 117 -1.60 -3.62 11.65
N GLY A 118 -1.66 -3.91 10.37
CA GLY A 118 -2.46 -3.16 9.43
C GLY A 118 -2.52 -3.83 8.06
N PHE A 119 -3.52 -3.46 7.28
CA PHE A 119 -3.70 -3.91 5.91
C PHE A 119 -4.26 -2.80 5.02
N ALA A 120 -4.06 -2.95 3.72
CA ALA A 120 -4.71 -2.15 2.71
C ALA A 120 -5.06 -3.01 1.50
N VAL A 121 -6.23 -2.77 0.93
CA VAL A 121 -6.62 -3.30 -0.38
C VAL A 121 -6.40 -2.22 -1.42
N VAL A 122 -5.64 -2.58 -2.43
CA VAL A 122 -5.30 -1.73 -3.56
C VAL A 122 -6.16 -2.13 -4.75
N GLY A 123 -6.71 -1.17 -5.43
CA GLY A 123 -7.53 -1.45 -6.58
C GLY A 123 -7.90 -0.20 -7.36
N GLU A 124 -8.60 -0.41 -8.45
CA GLU A 124 -9.13 0.65 -9.30
C GLU A 124 -10.65 0.70 -9.13
N ASN A 125 -11.15 1.74 -8.47
CA ASN A 125 -12.58 1.89 -8.19
C ASN A 125 -13.13 3.15 -8.84
N LYS A 126 -13.98 2.96 -9.85
CA LYS A 126 -14.63 4.02 -10.62
C LYS A 126 -16.17 3.93 -10.59
N ASN A 127 -16.71 2.93 -9.89
CA ASN A 127 -18.11 2.52 -9.99
C ASN A 127 -18.88 2.64 -8.66
N ASN A 128 -18.52 3.62 -7.82
CA ASN A 128 -19.23 3.92 -6.57
C ASN A 128 -19.52 2.67 -5.71
N ALA A 129 -18.52 1.82 -5.51
CA ALA A 129 -18.66 0.65 -4.68
C ALA A 129 -18.98 1.03 -3.23
N VAL A 130 -19.92 0.33 -2.64
CA VAL A 130 -20.21 0.39 -1.19
C VAL A 130 -19.89 -0.96 -0.60
N ILE A 131 -19.13 -0.97 0.48
CA ILE A 131 -18.66 -2.19 1.13
C ILE A 131 -18.97 -2.20 2.63
N ASN A 132 -19.15 -3.39 3.18
CA ASN A 132 -19.05 -3.64 4.60
C ASN A 132 -17.72 -4.33 4.89
N VAL A 133 -17.09 -3.98 5.99
CA VAL A 133 -15.81 -4.58 6.40
C VAL A 133 -15.91 -5.10 7.82
N LYS A 134 -15.51 -6.35 8.00
CA LYS A 134 -15.30 -6.95 9.32
C LYS A 134 -13.82 -7.29 9.48
N ILE A 135 -13.32 -7.08 10.69
CA ILE A 135 -11.97 -7.48 11.09
C ILE A 135 -12.13 -8.33 12.35
N ASP A 136 -11.66 -9.56 12.31
CA ASP A 136 -11.78 -10.53 13.40
C ASP A 136 -13.24 -10.63 13.91
N GLU A 137 -14.17 -10.82 12.96
CA GLU A 137 -15.61 -10.93 13.18
C GLU A 137 -16.30 -9.65 13.69
N LYS A 138 -15.55 -8.56 13.94
CA LYS A 138 -16.10 -7.27 14.39
C LYS A 138 -16.29 -6.33 13.20
N THR A 139 -17.43 -5.63 13.19
CA THR A 139 -17.67 -4.60 12.19
C THR A 139 -16.68 -3.46 12.32
N ALA A 140 -15.85 -3.27 11.28
CA ALA A 140 -14.89 -2.18 11.18
C ALA A 140 -15.43 -1.03 10.33
N ALA A 141 -16.25 -1.34 9.32
CA ALA A 141 -16.96 -0.36 8.52
C ALA A 141 -18.28 -0.95 8.02
N GLU A 142 -19.34 -0.14 8.00
CA GLU A 142 -20.64 -0.49 7.45
C GLU A 142 -21.09 0.58 6.46
N GLY A 143 -21.49 0.15 5.27
CA GLY A 143 -21.90 1.06 4.20
C GLY A 143 -20.78 2.02 3.76
N PHE A 144 -19.52 1.61 3.83
CA PHE A 144 -18.39 2.43 3.44
C PHE A 144 -18.39 2.66 1.93
N SER A 145 -18.52 3.93 1.53
CA SER A 145 -18.39 4.32 0.13
C SER A 145 -16.91 4.34 -0.27
N VAL A 146 -16.53 3.43 -1.13
CA VAL A 146 -15.15 3.36 -1.63
C VAL A 146 -14.88 4.62 -2.46
N PRO A 147 -13.84 5.39 -2.13
CA PRO A 147 -13.51 6.57 -2.91
C PRO A 147 -13.13 6.18 -4.33
N GLU A 148 -13.41 7.06 -5.28
CA GLU A 148 -12.89 6.90 -6.63
C GLU A 148 -11.36 6.87 -6.57
N CYS A 149 -10.77 5.83 -7.09
CA CYS A 149 -9.34 5.63 -7.06
C CYS A 149 -8.84 4.97 -8.35
N GLU A 150 -7.65 5.42 -8.76
CA GLU A 150 -6.94 4.90 -9.92
C GLU A 150 -6.21 3.60 -9.56
N ALA A 151 -5.73 2.94 -10.59
CA ALA A 151 -4.90 1.76 -10.43
C ALA A 151 -3.71 2.00 -9.49
N ARG A 152 -3.57 1.19 -8.45
CA ARG A 152 -2.57 1.25 -7.37
C ARG A 152 -2.90 2.17 -6.19
N ASP A 153 -4.04 2.83 -6.20
CA ASP A 153 -4.50 3.56 -5.02
C ASP A 153 -5.10 2.60 -3.98
N ILE A 154 -5.10 3.05 -2.74
CA ILE A 154 -5.74 2.30 -1.65
C ILE A 154 -7.25 2.50 -1.73
N ALA A 155 -7.98 1.41 -1.97
CA ALA A 155 -9.43 1.40 -1.98
C ALA A 155 -10.01 1.35 -0.56
N TYR A 156 -9.39 0.57 0.33
CA TYR A 156 -9.71 0.48 1.75
C TYR A 156 -8.46 0.04 2.54
N GLY A 157 -8.31 0.53 3.76
CA GLY A 157 -7.23 0.12 4.64
C GLY A 157 -7.49 0.46 6.10
N ASN A 158 -6.77 -0.25 6.98
CA ASN A 158 -6.73 -0.02 8.42
C ASN A 158 -5.33 -0.34 8.92
N ASP A 159 -4.68 0.60 9.58
CA ASP A 159 -3.31 0.53 10.08
C ASP A 159 -3.22 0.59 11.62
N GLY A 160 -4.37 0.51 12.30
CA GLY A 160 -4.47 0.62 13.76
C GLY A 160 -4.75 -0.69 14.48
N LEU A 161 -4.40 -1.84 13.89
CA LEU A 161 -4.62 -3.15 14.50
C LEU A 161 -3.51 -3.49 15.51
N ALA A 162 -3.82 -4.37 16.45
CA ALA A 162 -2.78 -4.99 17.29
C ALA A 162 -1.91 -5.89 16.41
N ASP A 163 -0.63 -6.04 16.76
CA ASP A 163 0.22 -6.99 16.03
C ASP A 163 -0.25 -8.43 16.28
N GLY A 164 -0.55 -9.18 15.23
CA GLY A 164 -1.09 -10.51 15.34
C GLY A 164 -1.68 -11.07 14.05
N LEU A 165 -2.37 -12.21 14.18
CA LEU A 165 -3.12 -12.83 13.10
C LEU A 165 -4.50 -12.17 12.98
N HIS A 166 -4.86 -11.77 11.77
CA HIS A 166 -6.13 -11.13 11.48
C HIS A 166 -6.84 -11.79 10.31
N THR A 167 -8.16 -11.75 10.37
CA THR A 167 -9.05 -12.10 9.27
C THR A 167 -9.90 -10.89 8.92
N VAL A 168 -9.84 -10.46 7.67
CA VAL A 168 -10.64 -9.35 7.14
C VAL A 168 -11.64 -9.90 6.15
N GLU A 169 -12.90 -9.56 6.32
CA GLU A 169 -13.98 -9.85 5.37
C GLU A 169 -14.48 -8.55 4.78
N ILE A 170 -14.48 -8.45 3.46
CA ILE A 170 -15.00 -7.31 2.68
C ILE A 170 -16.18 -7.81 1.85
N GLU A 171 -17.38 -7.39 2.22
CA GLU A 171 -18.61 -7.67 1.51
C GLU A 171 -18.97 -6.49 0.60
N VAL A 172 -19.25 -6.75 -0.65
CA VAL A 172 -19.74 -5.74 -1.59
C VAL A 172 -21.24 -5.59 -1.42
N VAL A 173 -21.67 -4.41 -0.97
CA VAL A 173 -23.10 -4.08 -0.78
C VAL A 173 -23.72 -3.63 -2.08
N SER A 174 -23.02 -2.76 -2.82
CA SER A 174 -23.50 -2.24 -4.12
C SER A 174 -22.32 -1.76 -4.97
N GLY A 175 -22.58 -1.57 -6.26
CA GLY A 175 -21.55 -1.19 -7.22
C GLY A 175 -20.61 -2.35 -7.57
N VAL A 176 -19.41 -2.02 -8.00
CA VAL A 176 -18.35 -2.98 -8.30
C VAL A 176 -17.10 -2.61 -7.53
N PHE A 177 -16.68 -3.47 -6.62
CA PHE A 177 -15.43 -3.33 -5.87
C PHE A 177 -14.31 -4.06 -6.60
N SER A 178 -13.25 -3.34 -6.96
CA SER A 178 -12.12 -3.88 -7.70
C SER A 178 -10.89 -3.97 -6.80
N ALA A 179 -10.36 -5.18 -6.65
CA ALA A 179 -9.14 -5.47 -5.92
C ALA A 179 -8.02 -5.92 -6.88
N ASP A 180 -6.83 -5.34 -6.76
CA ASP A 180 -5.62 -5.67 -7.52
C ASP A 180 -4.60 -6.40 -6.64
N SER A 181 -4.43 -5.93 -5.42
CA SER A 181 -3.51 -6.51 -4.45
C SER A 181 -3.87 -6.13 -3.03
N VAL A 182 -3.30 -6.86 -2.09
CA VAL A 182 -3.39 -6.55 -0.65
C VAL A 182 -2.00 -6.28 -0.09
N GLN A 183 -1.94 -5.44 0.91
CA GLN A 183 -0.71 -5.07 1.58
C GLN A 183 -0.89 -5.16 3.08
N PHE A 184 0.19 -5.52 3.75
CA PHE A 184 0.23 -5.68 5.20
C PHE A 184 1.37 -4.90 5.81
N THR A 185 1.16 -4.36 7.00
CA THR A 185 2.16 -3.69 7.80
C THR A 185 2.43 -4.49 9.07
N GLY A 186 3.66 -4.51 9.53
CA GLY A 186 4.08 -5.33 10.67
C GLY A 186 4.17 -6.82 10.33
N GLY A 187 4.43 -7.63 11.35
CA GLY A 187 4.41 -9.09 11.27
C GLY A 187 5.56 -9.73 10.48
N ASN A 188 6.23 -10.68 11.12
CA ASN A 188 7.27 -11.54 10.52
C ASN A 188 6.82 -13.00 10.40
N VAL A 189 5.53 -13.26 10.51
CA VAL A 189 5.02 -14.62 10.52
C VAL A 189 4.60 -14.99 9.09
N PRO A 190 5.13 -16.09 8.53
CA PRO A 190 4.68 -16.56 7.25
C PRO A 190 3.19 -16.92 7.32
N PHE A 191 2.46 -16.68 6.24
CA PHE A 191 1.04 -17.00 6.15
C PHE A 191 0.76 -18.44 6.52
N PRO A 192 -0.37 -18.73 7.17
CA PRO A 192 -0.82 -20.09 7.26
C PRO A 192 -1.03 -20.62 5.84
N THR A 193 -0.23 -21.57 5.46
CA THR A 193 -0.48 -22.39 4.28
C THR A 193 -1.79 -23.14 4.48
N LYS A 194 -2.65 -23.11 3.49
CA LYS A 194 -3.87 -23.95 3.47
C LYS A 194 -3.54 -25.39 3.72
#